data_a4e9234242806b4e9043bb8840439422
#
_entry.id   a4e9234242806b4e9043bb8840439422
#
_cell.length_a   1.000
_cell.length_b   1.000
_cell.length_c   1.000
_cell.angle_alpha   90.00
_cell.angle_beta   90.00
_cell.angle_gamma   90.00
#
_symmetry.space_group_name_H-M   'P 1'
#
loop_
_entity.id
_entity.type
_entity.pdbx_description
1 polymer ?
#
loop_
_entity_poly.entity_id
_entity_poly.type
_entity_poly.pdbx_seq_one_letter_code
_entity_poly.pdbx_strand_id
1 'polypeptide(L)'
;MVGDRAVPAGSGLPSSNRGVSEFRNPEGTLTVGIDWFSASVDMLAVLNELAFREGDSYEEIRQWVDFSPDNARIVALQIFCWFFAGLGLELDEVAGGGRFYLWRIKILNAEKKFVGMIELGGENCRRADGTYTARIELTGDGCRAVAAARCGHAQRWLELRAKLESCGGRITRVDVCADDLVGNYPLRLAQKWYAQGDFDNRGQRPKAQLVHDYDSGDGKTLYVGGKKSEKQLRVYEKGREQGDKSSPWVRYEAQFRASNRKELPLDVLRDPASYLLGAYPVLCFLRCVATRIEITKAAVDATVKSVRRHIKRQYGAALNVIVKLCPDAESLKSVIESCTSPKLPKWFTGDVAAHWPEIAAVQPTSKG
;
A
#
# COMPACT_ATOMS: atom_id res chain seq x y z
N MET A 1 48.26 -5.47 -12.52
CA MET A 1 47.44 -4.53 -13.31
C MET A 1 46.11 -5.18 -13.52
N VAL A 2 45.15 -4.82 -12.68
CA VAL A 2 43.76 -5.29 -12.77
C VAL A 2 42.99 -4.15 -13.44
N GLY A 3 42.53 -4.42 -14.66
CA GLY A 3 41.85 -3.43 -15.48
C GLY A 3 40.46 -3.07 -14.92
N ASP A 4 40.24 -1.80 -14.68
CA ASP A 4 38.95 -1.19 -14.49
C ASP A 4 38.02 -1.50 -15.67
N ARG A 5 37.01 -2.32 -15.44
CA ARG A 5 35.89 -2.45 -16.39
C ARG A 5 34.89 -1.36 -16.03
N ALA A 6 34.90 -0.28 -16.80
CA ALA A 6 33.86 0.72 -16.81
C ALA A 6 32.48 0.06 -16.99
N VAL A 7 31.57 0.33 -16.09
CA VAL A 7 30.16 -0.03 -16.20
C VAL A 7 29.56 0.81 -17.33
N PRO A 8 28.92 0.21 -18.35
CA PRO A 8 28.31 0.97 -19.42
C PRO A 8 27.15 1.80 -18.87
N ALA A 9 27.25 3.10 -18.97
CA ALA A 9 26.14 4.03 -18.76
C ALA A 9 25.09 3.77 -19.85
N GLY A 10 23.86 3.36 -19.43
CA GLY A 10 22.72 3.35 -20.33
C GLY A 10 22.01 2.03 -20.55
N SER A 11 21.69 1.26 -19.50
CA SER A 11 20.56 0.33 -19.57
C SER A 11 19.35 1.05 -18.91
N GLY A 12 18.57 1.75 -19.72
CA GLY A 12 17.28 2.27 -19.29
C GLY A 12 16.42 1.12 -18.81
N LEU A 13 16.10 1.08 -17.52
CA LEU A 13 15.11 0.16 -16.98
C LEU A 13 13.82 0.28 -17.81
N PRO A 14 13.12 -0.84 -18.12
CA PRO A 14 11.87 -0.81 -18.86
C PRO A 14 10.92 0.18 -18.26
N SER A 15 10.37 1.09 -19.07
CA SER A 15 9.52 2.22 -18.60
C SER A 15 8.25 1.80 -17.89
N SER A 16 7.79 0.57 -18.08
CA SER A 16 6.54 0.03 -17.53
C SER A 16 6.64 -0.48 -16.09
N ASN A 17 7.84 -0.58 -15.52
CA ASN A 17 8.03 -1.19 -14.20
C ASN A 17 9.18 -0.55 -13.42
N ARG A 18 9.40 0.72 -13.54
CA ARG A 18 10.27 1.44 -12.59
C ARG A 18 9.62 1.30 -11.25
N GLY A 19 10.16 0.36 -10.46
CA GLY A 19 9.67 0.00 -9.15
C GLY A 19 9.34 1.25 -8.36
N VAL A 20 8.10 1.39 -8.08
CA VAL A 20 7.56 2.48 -7.29
C VAL A 20 7.82 2.10 -5.85
N SER A 21 9.03 2.23 -5.38
CA SER A 21 9.24 2.02 -3.98
C SER A 21 10.22 3.02 -3.43
N GLU A 22 9.76 3.72 -2.43
CA GLU A 22 10.59 4.55 -1.58
C GLU A 22 11.49 3.67 -0.69
N PHE A 23 11.14 2.39 -0.57
CA PHE A 23 11.91 1.40 0.17
C PHE A 23 12.98 0.78 -0.73
N ARG A 24 14.15 1.42 -0.77
CA ARG A 24 15.29 1.00 -1.58
C ARG A 24 16.54 0.83 -0.73
N ASN A 25 17.41 -0.10 -1.12
CA ASN A 25 18.77 -0.12 -0.61
C ASN A 25 19.55 1.12 -1.13
N PRO A 26 20.71 1.46 -0.54
CA PRO A 26 21.49 2.65 -0.94
C PRO A 26 21.81 2.69 -2.44
N GLU A 27 22.08 1.54 -3.04
CA GLU A 27 22.44 1.42 -4.46
C GLU A 27 21.20 1.47 -5.40
N GLY A 28 19.97 1.43 -4.85
CA GLY A 28 18.74 1.40 -5.63
C GLY A 28 18.51 0.11 -6.43
N THR A 29 19.28 -0.94 -6.13
CA THR A 29 19.22 -2.24 -6.83
C THR A 29 18.20 -3.21 -6.25
N LEU A 30 17.81 -3.00 -4.99
CA LEU A 30 16.80 -3.76 -4.27
C LEU A 30 15.70 -2.81 -3.79
N THR A 31 14.45 -3.11 -4.16
CA THR A 31 13.30 -2.27 -3.82
C THR A 31 12.19 -3.12 -3.20
N VAL A 32 11.36 -2.55 -2.33
CA VAL A 32 10.19 -3.23 -1.74
C VAL A 32 8.93 -2.40 -1.98
N GLY A 33 7.82 -3.04 -2.27
CA GLY A 33 6.55 -2.38 -2.53
C GLY A 33 5.35 -3.31 -2.33
N ILE A 34 4.14 -2.78 -2.59
CA ILE A 34 2.89 -3.53 -2.56
C ILE A 34 2.46 -3.79 -4.00
N ASP A 35 2.21 -5.06 -4.34
CA ASP A 35 1.85 -5.51 -5.70
C ASP A 35 0.41 -6.00 -5.83
N TRP A 36 -0.28 -6.18 -4.73
CA TRP A 36 -1.72 -6.47 -4.67
C TRP A 36 -2.29 -6.00 -3.34
N PHE A 37 -3.49 -5.45 -3.40
CA PHE A 37 -4.19 -5.00 -2.22
C PHE A 37 -5.68 -5.35 -2.32
N SER A 38 -6.26 -5.89 -1.24
CA SER A 38 -7.69 -6.11 -1.14
C SER A 38 -8.15 -5.92 0.30
N ALA A 39 -9.22 -5.17 0.47
CA ALA A 39 -9.82 -4.90 1.78
C ALA A 39 -11.34 -4.97 1.72
N SER A 40 -11.98 -5.24 2.84
CA SER A 40 -13.41 -5.01 3.04
C SER A 40 -13.60 -3.75 3.89
N VAL A 41 -14.50 -2.87 3.47
CA VAL A 41 -14.77 -1.58 4.11
C VAL A 41 -16.24 -1.52 4.54
N ASP A 42 -16.50 -0.92 5.69
CA ASP A 42 -17.86 -0.69 6.18
C ASP A 42 -18.52 0.39 5.33
N MET A 43 -19.61 0.04 4.64
CA MET A 43 -20.32 0.97 3.74
C MET A 43 -20.96 2.11 4.51
N LEU A 44 -21.60 1.81 5.65
CA LEU A 44 -22.26 2.85 6.46
C LEU A 44 -21.23 3.86 6.99
N ALA A 45 -20.11 3.38 7.50
CA ALA A 45 -19.06 4.25 8.00
C ALA A 45 -18.50 5.17 6.90
N VAL A 46 -18.24 4.65 5.69
CA VAL A 46 -17.75 5.46 4.55
C VAL A 46 -18.79 6.49 4.14
N LEU A 47 -20.08 6.13 4.07
CA LEU A 47 -21.16 7.05 3.68
C LEU A 47 -21.37 8.16 4.72
N ASN A 48 -21.27 7.84 6.00
CA ASN A 48 -21.38 8.81 7.10
C ASN A 48 -20.21 9.82 7.09
N GLU A 49 -18.96 9.34 6.86
CA GLU A 49 -17.80 10.23 6.72
C GLU A 49 -17.95 11.24 5.58
N LEU A 50 -18.70 10.86 4.55
CA LEU A 50 -18.99 11.73 3.40
C LEU A 50 -20.27 12.58 3.59
N ALA A 51 -20.91 12.50 4.75
CA ALA A 51 -22.21 13.13 5.05
C ALA A 51 -23.28 12.81 3.99
N PHE A 52 -23.17 11.63 3.34
CA PHE A 52 -24.03 11.28 2.22
C PHE A 52 -25.39 10.76 2.67
N ARG A 53 -25.43 9.98 3.79
CA ARG A 53 -26.65 9.38 4.35
C ARG A 53 -26.51 9.25 5.87
N GLU A 54 -26.67 10.36 6.54
CA GLU A 54 -26.62 10.40 8.00
C GLU A 54 -27.86 9.68 8.59
N GLY A 55 -27.63 8.70 9.46
CA GLY A 55 -28.69 8.00 10.16
C GLY A 55 -29.24 6.73 9.48
N ASP A 56 -28.74 6.33 8.33
CA ASP A 56 -29.15 5.08 7.68
C ASP A 56 -28.66 3.85 8.46
N SER A 57 -29.48 2.81 8.46
CA SER A 57 -29.11 1.51 9.02
C SER A 57 -28.42 0.64 7.98
N TYR A 58 -27.68 -0.40 8.43
CA TYR A 58 -27.11 -1.40 7.53
C TYR A 58 -28.16 -2.11 6.67
N GLU A 59 -29.35 -2.33 7.21
CA GLU A 59 -30.43 -3.00 6.47
C GLU A 59 -30.98 -2.11 5.34
N GLU A 60 -31.14 -0.81 5.59
CA GLU A 60 -31.59 0.14 4.56
C GLU A 60 -30.57 0.27 3.44
N ILE A 61 -29.26 0.38 3.79
CA ILE A 61 -28.20 0.42 2.78
C ILE A 61 -28.16 -0.86 1.97
N ARG A 62 -28.33 -2.03 2.62
CA ARG A 62 -28.38 -3.34 1.92
C ARG A 62 -29.54 -3.37 0.93
N GLN A 63 -30.74 -3.08 1.38
CA GLN A 63 -31.92 -3.09 0.52
C GLN A 63 -31.76 -2.13 -0.65
N TRP A 64 -31.21 -0.95 -0.39
CA TRP A 64 -31.02 0.06 -1.42
C TRP A 64 -29.96 -0.36 -2.45
N VAL A 65 -28.82 -0.88 -2.01
CA VAL A 65 -27.72 -1.37 -2.90
C VAL A 65 -28.15 -2.59 -3.69
N ASP A 66 -28.83 -3.54 -3.04
CA ASP A 66 -29.25 -4.79 -3.69
C ASP A 66 -30.37 -4.57 -4.72
N PHE A 67 -31.13 -3.47 -4.57
CA PHE A 67 -32.31 -3.18 -5.40
C PHE A 67 -31.95 -2.86 -6.86
N SER A 68 -30.88 -2.11 -7.11
CA SER A 68 -30.53 -1.73 -8.49
C SER A 68 -29.03 -1.50 -8.70
N PRO A 69 -28.55 -1.69 -9.95
CA PRO A 69 -27.17 -1.38 -10.32
C PRO A 69 -26.84 0.12 -10.17
N ASP A 70 -27.81 1.02 -10.38
CA ASP A 70 -27.61 2.46 -10.27
C ASP A 70 -27.33 2.85 -8.80
N ASN A 71 -28.05 2.26 -7.87
CA ASN A 71 -27.83 2.47 -6.45
C ASN A 71 -26.45 1.95 -6.03
N ALA A 72 -26.09 0.76 -6.51
CA ALA A 72 -24.78 0.18 -6.29
C ALA A 72 -23.67 1.08 -6.85
N ARG A 73 -23.87 1.70 -8.02
CA ARG A 73 -22.93 2.64 -8.64
C ARG A 73 -22.73 3.87 -7.77
N ILE A 74 -23.79 4.43 -7.19
CA ILE A 74 -23.71 5.60 -6.33
C ILE A 74 -22.84 5.28 -5.11
N VAL A 75 -23.06 4.16 -4.42
CA VAL A 75 -22.23 3.75 -3.27
C VAL A 75 -20.80 3.47 -3.68
N ALA A 76 -20.60 2.76 -4.80
CA ALA A 76 -19.26 2.51 -5.31
C ALA A 76 -18.51 3.79 -5.66
N LEU A 77 -19.19 4.81 -6.20
CA LEU A 77 -18.59 6.11 -6.48
C LEU A 77 -18.17 6.82 -5.19
N GLN A 78 -18.97 6.75 -4.12
CA GLN A 78 -18.60 7.33 -2.82
C GLN A 78 -17.37 6.63 -2.24
N ILE A 79 -17.34 5.30 -2.25
CA ILE A 79 -16.18 4.50 -1.82
C ILE A 79 -14.95 4.86 -2.66
N PHE A 80 -15.12 4.94 -3.99
CA PHE A 80 -14.05 5.29 -4.91
C PHE A 80 -13.48 6.70 -4.62
N CYS A 81 -14.34 7.70 -4.50
CA CYS A 81 -13.93 9.06 -4.18
C CYS A 81 -13.21 9.12 -2.81
N TRP A 82 -13.73 8.40 -1.83
CA TRP A 82 -13.11 8.34 -0.50
C TRP A 82 -11.68 7.79 -0.55
N PHE A 83 -11.46 6.67 -1.22
CA PHE A 83 -10.15 6.01 -1.22
C PHE A 83 -9.20 6.48 -2.33
N PHE A 84 -9.71 6.79 -3.52
CA PHE A 84 -8.91 6.89 -4.75
C PHE A 84 -9.00 8.24 -5.47
N ALA A 85 -9.67 9.24 -4.91
CA ALA A 85 -9.72 10.56 -5.53
C ALA A 85 -8.32 11.12 -5.78
N GLY A 86 -8.14 11.73 -6.97
CA GLY A 86 -6.89 12.37 -7.36
C GLY A 86 -5.78 11.44 -7.84
N LEU A 87 -6.06 10.13 -8.01
CA LEU A 87 -5.09 9.16 -8.53
C LEU A 87 -5.10 9.02 -10.07
N GLY A 88 -5.92 9.78 -10.78
CA GLY A 88 -6.09 9.61 -12.23
C GLY A 88 -6.74 8.29 -12.61
N LEU A 89 -7.54 7.73 -11.68
CA LEU A 89 -8.34 6.52 -11.89
C LEU A 89 -9.80 6.90 -12.12
N GLU A 90 -10.55 5.99 -12.71
CA GLU A 90 -11.99 6.16 -12.97
C GLU A 90 -12.73 4.84 -12.74
N LEU A 91 -14.05 4.92 -12.53
CA LEU A 91 -14.94 3.76 -12.47
C LEU A 91 -15.51 3.45 -13.84
N ASP A 92 -15.54 2.17 -14.19
CA ASP A 92 -16.27 1.60 -15.33
C ASP A 92 -17.78 1.51 -15.01
N GLU A 93 -18.54 0.94 -15.94
CA GLU A 93 -19.95 0.62 -15.73
C GLU A 93 -20.14 -0.52 -14.72
N VAL A 94 -21.34 -0.56 -14.12
CA VAL A 94 -21.72 -1.65 -13.22
C VAL A 94 -21.99 -2.91 -14.03
N ALA A 95 -21.34 -3.98 -13.64
CA ALA A 95 -21.59 -5.31 -14.19
C ALA A 95 -22.17 -6.22 -13.09
N GLY A 96 -22.82 -7.29 -13.50
CA GLY A 96 -23.18 -8.37 -12.58
C GLY A 96 -21.93 -8.88 -11.87
N GLY A 97 -22.03 -9.04 -10.56
CA GLY A 97 -20.95 -9.54 -9.73
C GLY A 97 -20.62 -11.00 -10.05
N GLY A 98 -19.48 -11.44 -9.50
CA GLY A 98 -19.11 -12.84 -9.59
C GLY A 98 -19.84 -13.68 -8.53
N ARG A 99 -19.26 -14.82 -8.21
CA ARG A 99 -19.81 -15.85 -7.31
C ARG A 99 -20.25 -15.34 -5.92
N PHE A 100 -19.72 -14.19 -5.47
CA PHE A 100 -19.82 -13.74 -4.07
C PHE A 100 -20.52 -12.40 -3.88
N TYR A 101 -20.69 -11.58 -4.94
CA TYR A 101 -21.23 -10.24 -4.87
C TYR A 101 -22.27 -10.05 -5.98
N LEU A 102 -23.29 -9.21 -5.74
CA LEU A 102 -24.29 -8.89 -6.78
C LEU A 102 -23.70 -7.98 -7.85
N TRP A 103 -22.88 -7.02 -7.45
CA TRP A 103 -22.38 -5.99 -8.34
C TRP A 103 -20.86 -5.91 -8.31
N ARG A 104 -20.30 -5.63 -9.47
CA ARG A 104 -18.87 -5.38 -9.66
C ARG A 104 -18.69 -4.16 -10.55
N ILE A 105 -17.86 -3.22 -10.09
CA ILE A 105 -17.47 -2.04 -10.84
C ILE A 105 -15.95 -2.08 -10.96
N LYS A 106 -15.45 -2.07 -12.21
CA LYS A 106 -14.01 -2.04 -12.44
C LYS A 106 -13.46 -0.66 -12.19
N ILE A 107 -12.22 -0.61 -11.75
CA ILE A 107 -11.41 0.59 -11.66
C ILE A 107 -10.44 0.54 -12.83
N LEU A 108 -10.39 1.62 -13.61
CA LEU A 108 -9.58 1.77 -14.81
C LEU A 108 -8.57 2.88 -14.61
N ASN A 109 -7.43 2.78 -15.28
CA ASN A 109 -6.48 3.89 -15.38
C ASN A 109 -6.84 4.81 -16.57
N ALA A 110 -6.06 5.88 -16.77
CA ALA A 110 -6.24 6.83 -17.88
C ALA A 110 -6.20 6.17 -19.28
N GLU A 111 -5.54 5.02 -19.41
CA GLU A 111 -5.45 4.24 -20.64
C GLU A 111 -6.58 3.21 -20.78
N LYS A 112 -7.62 3.29 -19.94
CA LYS A 112 -8.76 2.36 -19.86
C LYS A 112 -8.37 0.91 -19.56
N LYS A 113 -7.21 0.70 -18.96
CA LYS A 113 -6.79 -0.62 -18.50
C LYS A 113 -7.34 -0.92 -17.11
N PHE A 114 -7.73 -2.16 -16.90
CA PHE A 114 -8.18 -2.67 -15.60
C PHE A 114 -7.04 -2.62 -14.57
N VAL A 115 -7.29 -1.94 -13.46
CA VAL A 115 -6.32 -1.78 -12.36
C VAL A 115 -6.88 -2.14 -10.99
N GLY A 116 -8.18 -2.43 -10.90
CA GLY A 116 -8.83 -2.82 -9.67
C GLY A 116 -10.34 -2.93 -9.80
N MET A 117 -11.02 -3.16 -8.69
CA MET A 117 -12.48 -3.24 -8.67
C MET A 117 -13.06 -2.90 -7.29
N ILE A 118 -14.32 -2.53 -7.30
CA ILE A 118 -15.19 -2.47 -6.13
C ILE A 118 -16.28 -3.51 -6.33
N GLU A 119 -16.49 -4.35 -5.33
CA GLU A 119 -17.54 -5.37 -5.30
C GLU A 119 -18.44 -5.13 -4.10
N LEU A 120 -19.75 -5.14 -4.31
CA LEU A 120 -20.75 -4.87 -3.28
C LEU A 120 -22.08 -5.58 -3.63
N GLY A 121 -22.99 -5.57 -2.65
CA GLY A 121 -24.29 -6.23 -2.80
C GLY A 121 -24.26 -7.73 -2.54
N GLY A 122 -25.36 -8.24 -2.00
CA GLY A 122 -25.58 -9.65 -1.70
C GLY A 122 -25.12 -10.09 -0.31
N GLU A 123 -25.42 -11.35 0.02
CA GLU A 123 -25.21 -11.90 1.36
C GLU A 123 -23.74 -11.92 1.81
N ASN A 124 -22.79 -12.00 0.88
CA ASN A 124 -21.35 -12.00 1.23
C ASN A 124 -20.82 -10.64 1.71
N CYS A 125 -21.60 -9.58 1.53
CA CYS A 125 -21.30 -8.27 2.10
C CYS A 125 -21.64 -8.20 3.60
N ARG A 126 -22.45 -9.11 4.13
CA ARG A 126 -22.88 -9.12 5.51
C ARG A 126 -21.89 -9.87 6.41
N ARG A 127 -21.35 -9.17 7.39
CA ARG A 127 -20.55 -9.78 8.46
C ARG A 127 -21.44 -10.42 9.52
N ALA A 128 -20.87 -11.28 10.35
CA ALA A 128 -21.58 -11.94 11.46
C ALA A 128 -22.10 -10.95 12.51
N ASP A 129 -21.48 -9.80 12.64
CA ASP A 129 -21.90 -8.70 13.54
C ASP A 129 -23.01 -7.81 12.94
N GLY A 130 -23.49 -8.13 11.74
CA GLY A 130 -24.52 -7.39 11.02
C GLY A 130 -23.98 -6.25 10.14
N THR A 131 -22.73 -5.89 10.23
CA THR A 131 -22.07 -4.88 9.39
C THR A 131 -22.21 -5.24 7.90
N TYR A 132 -22.55 -4.26 7.06
CA TYR A 132 -22.65 -4.43 5.63
C TYR A 132 -21.44 -3.78 4.93
N THR A 133 -20.69 -4.57 4.17
CA THR A 133 -19.37 -4.17 3.66
C THR A 133 -19.26 -4.22 2.16
N ALA A 134 -18.43 -3.37 1.57
CA ALA A 134 -17.94 -3.50 0.21
C ALA A 134 -16.52 -4.07 0.21
N ARG A 135 -16.13 -4.71 -0.90
CA ARG A 135 -14.76 -5.12 -1.14
C ARG A 135 -14.11 -4.18 -2.13
N ILE A 136 -12.95 -3.69 -1.79
CA ILE A 136 -12.06 -2.96 -2.71
C ILE A 136 -10.87 -3.83 -3.05
N GLU A 137 -10.41 -3.79 -4.31
CA GLU A 137 -9.24 -4.53 -4.76
C GLU A 137 -8.44 -3.69 -5.75
N LEU A 138 -7.12 -3.72 -5.61
CA LEU A 138 -6.16 -3.15 -6.55
C LEU A 138 -5.20 -4.24 -7.02
N THR A 139 -4.99 -4.30 -8.33
CA THR A 139 -3.93 -5.09 -8.95
C THR A 139 -2.58 -4.41 -8.80
N GLY A 140 -1.50 -5.03 -9.29
CA GLY A 140 -0.18 -4.40 -9.32
C GLY A 140 -0.17 -3.02 -9.99
N ASP A 141 -0.92 -2.84 -11.08
CA ASP A 141 -1.05 -1.55 -11.75
C ASP A 141 -1.81 -0.52 -10.90
N GLY A 142 -2.86 -0.95 -10.19
CA GLY A 142 -3.58 -0.13 -9.24
C GLY A 142 -2.72 0.27 -8.04
N CYS A 143 -1.95 -0.67 -7.49
CA CYS A 143 -0.99 -0.38 -6.43
C CYS A 143 0.08 0.61 -6.88
N ARG A 144 0.56 0.50 -8.14
CA ARG A 144 1.48 1.49 -8.73
C ARG A 144 0.86 2.88 -8.87
N ALA A 145 -0.43 2.97 -9.25
CA ALA A 145 -1.12 4.25 -9.31
C ALA A 145 -1.20 4.93 -7.94
N VAL A 146 -1.51 4.17 -6.88
CA VAL A 146 -1.45 4.67 -5.48
C VAL A 146 -0.05 5.17 -5.15
N ALA A 147 0.96 4.38 -5.50
CA ALA A 147 2.35 4.66 -5.20
C ALA A 147 2.93 5.87 -5.99
N ALA A 148 2.48 6.09 -7.22
CA ALA A 148 2.95 7.18 -8.09
C ALA A 148 2.31 8.54 -7.80
N ALA A 149 1.41 8.63 -6.83
CA ALA A 149 0.73 9.88 -6.50
C ALA A 149 1.71 10.98 -6.10
N ARG A 150 1.36 12.25 -6.43
CA ARG A 150 2.24 13.42 -6.27
C ARG A 150 2.79 13.66 -4.87
N CYS A 151 2.13 13.15 -3.85
CA CYS A 151 2.56 13.28 -2.45
C CYS A 151 3.55 12.21 -1.98
N GLY A 152 3.97 11.31 -2.89
CA GLY A 152 4.91 10.24 -2.59
C GLY A 152 4.25 8.92 -2.21
N HIS A 153 4.97 7.83 -2.43
CA HIS A 153 4.49 6.46 -2.28
C HIS A 153 4.02 6.15 -0.85
N ALA A 154 4.86 6.39 0.13
CA ALA A 154 4.55 6.08 1.52
C ALA A 154 3.38 6.93 2.03
N GLN A 155 3.30 8.20 1.65
CA GLN A 155 2.22 9.09 2.08
C GLN A 155 0.85 8.57 1.67
N ARG A 156 0.68 8.10 0.42
CA ARG A 156 -0.62 7.60 -0.04
C ARG A 156 -1.04 6.30 0.63
N TRP A 157 -0.10 5.41 0.88
CA TRP A 157 -0.41 4.19 1.64
C TRP A 157 -0.77 4.49 3.10
N LEU A 158 -0.15 5.50 3.72
CA LEU A 158 -0.52 5.97 5.06
C LEU A 158 -1.91 6.63 5.09
N GLU A 159 -2.26 7.43 4.09
CA GLU A 159 -3.61 8.00 3.94
C GLU A 159 -4.66 6.90 3.77
N LEU A 160 -4.38 5.90 2.91
CA LEU A 160 -5.28 4.76 2.71
C LEU A 160 -5.41 3.93 3.99
N ARG A 161 -4.32 3.72 4.72
CA ARG A 161 -4.35 3.09 6.05
C ARG A 161 -5.25 3.84 7.02
N ALA A 162 -5.09 5.16 7.14
CA ALA A 162 -5.88 5.98 8.05
C ALA A 162 -7.39 5.94 7.70
N LYS A 163 -7.72 5.98 6.41
CA LYS A 163 -9.11 5.84 5.93
C LYS A 163 -9.70 4.46 6.21
N LEU A 164 -8.91 3.40 6.06
CA LEU A 164 -9.34 2.05 6.45
C LEU A 164 -9.61 1.98 7.95
N GLU A 165 -8.73 2.57 8.76
CA GLU A 165 -8.87 2.59 10.21
C GLU A 165 -10.14 3.33 10.64
N SER A 166 -10.43 4.51 10.05
CA SER A 166 -11.62 5.31 10.37
C SER A 166 -12.93 4.62 10.01
N CYS A 167 -12.98 3.86 8.90
CA CYS A 167 -14.18 3.15 8.47
C CYS A 167 -14.25 1.67 8.89
N GLY A 168 -13.47 1.22 9.88
CA GLY A 168 -13.46 -0.18 10.32
C GLY A 168 -13.05 -1.16 9.21
N GLY A 169 -12.26 -0.68 8.24
CA GLY A 169 -11.78 -1.47 7.11
C GLY A 169 -10.80 -2.56 7.55
N ARG A 170 -10.82 -3.70 6.85
CA ARG A 170 -9.96 -4.85 7.13
C ARG A 170 -9.27 -5.32 5.86
N ILE A 171 -7.94 -5.44 5.88
CA ILE A 171 -7.20 -6.02 4.76
C ILE A 171 -7.54 -7.51 4.68
N THR A 172 -8.00 -7.96 3.51
CA THR A 172 -8.29 -9.36 3.23
C THR A 172 -7.13 -10.06 2.53
N ARG A 173 -6.38 -9.31 1.71
CA ARG A 173 -5.16 -9.76 1.05
C ARG A 173 -4.22 -8.59 0.78
N VAL A 174 -2.95 -8.82 0.98
CA VAL A 174 -1.88 -7.94 0.49
C VAL A 174 -0.72 -8.79 -0.02
N ASP A 175 -0.21 -8.44 -1.20
CA ASP A 175 1.00 -9.04 -1.74
C ASP A 175 2.11 -7.99 -1.64
N VAL A 176 3.14 -8.33 -0.88
CA VAL A 176 4.33 -7.48 -0.72
C VAL A 176 5.46 -8.08 -1.52
N CYS A 177 6.08 -7.27 -2.36
CA CYS A 177 7.15 -7.71 -3.23
C CYS A 177 8.48 -7.00 -2.95
N ALA A 178 9.57 -7.72 -3.18
CA ALA A 178 10.91 -7.16 -3.30
C ALA A 178 11.43 -7.44 -4.71
N ASP A 179 11.92 -6.40 -5.37
CA ASP A 179 12.53 -6.46 -6.70
C ASP A 179 14.05 -6.39 -6.58
N ASP A 180 14.72 -7.47 -6.93
CA ASP A 180 16.15 -7.50 -7.16
C ASP A 180 16.42 -7.21 -8.65
N LEU A 181 16.72 -5.96 -8.93
CA LEU A 181 16.84 -5.46 -10.31
C LEU A 181 18.11 -5.92 -11.04
N VAL A 182 19.12 -6.35 -10.29
CA VAL A 182 20.44 -6.71 -10.82
C VAL A 182 20.80 -8.20 -10.68
N GLY A 183 19.89 -9.00 -10.09
CA GLY A 183 20.05 -10.45 -9.98
C GLY A 183 21.07 -10.91 -8.92
N ASN A 184 21.26 -10.14 -7.84
CA ASN A 184 22.10 -10.55 -6.72
C ASN A 184 21.51 -11.77 -5.98
N TYR A 185 20.18 -11.91 -6.02
CA TYR A 185 19.41 -12.99 -5.39
C TYR A 185 18.62 -13.77 -6.46
N PRO A 186 19.28 -14.46 -7.39
CA PRO A 186 18.61 -15.13 -8.49
C PRO A 186 17.76 -16.31 -8.02
N LEU A 187 16.78 -16.71 -8.83
CA LEU A 187 15.87 -17.83 -8.52
C LEU A 187 16.61 -19.11 -8.11
N ARG A 188 17.76 -19.44 -8.77
CA ARG A 188 18.58 -20.60 -8.40
C ARG A 188 19.08 -20.57 -6.96
N LEU A 189 19.28 -19.36 -6.40
CA LEU A 189 19.69 -19.19 -5.01
C LEU A 189 18.52 -19.51 -4.06
N ALA A 190 17.31 -19.08 -4.40
CA ALA A 190 16.10 -19.43 -3.64
C ALA A 190 15.85 -20.95 -3.65
N GLN A 191 16.09 -21.63 -4.78
CA GLN A 191 16.01 -23.09 -4.87
C GLN A 191 17.05 -23.78 -3.98
N LYS A 192 18.29 -23.27 -3.96
CA LYS A 192 19.35 -23.76 -3.06
C LYS A 192 18.95 -23.58 -1.60
N TRP A 193 18.46 -22.43 -1.19
CA TRP A 193 17.98 -22.14 0.15
C TRP A 193 16.86 -23.10 0.57
N TYR A 194 15.92 -23.38 -0.36
CA TYR A 194 14.86 -24.34 -0.06
C TYR A 194 15.43 -25.75 0.16
N ALA A 195 16.35 -26.20 -0.66
CA ALA A 195 17.00 -27.50 -0.52
C ALA A 195 17.77 -27.63 0.82
N GLN A 196 18.37 -26.55 1.29
CA GLN A 196 19.12 -26.47 2.54
C GLN A 196 18.23 -26.35 3.81
N GLY A 197 16.93 -26.09 3.65
CA GLY A 197 16.00 -25.92 4.78
C GLY A 197 15.90 -24.47 5.30
N ASP A 198 16.49 -23.49 4.62
CA ASP A 198 16.53 -22.09 5.07
C ASP A 198 15.12 -21.43 5.08
N PHE A 199 14.14 -22.05 4.43
CA PHE A 199 12.73 -21.67 4.51
C PHE A 199 11.98 -22.30 5.69
N ASP A 200 12.62 -23.22 6.43
CA ASP A 200 11.96 -23.95 7.52
C ASP A 200 11.56 -22.96 8.62
N ASN A 201 10.35 -23.11 9.11
CA ASN A 201 9.80 -22.25 10.15
C ASN A 201 9.30 -23.14 11.32
N ARG A 202 9.82 -22.92 12.51
CA ARG A 202 9.50 -23.70 13.72
C ARG A 202 9.63 -25.21 13.51
N GLY A 203 10.69 -25.62 12.79
CA GLY A 203 10.98 -27.03 12.52
C GLY A 203 10.09 -27.67 11.43
N GLN A 204 9.25 -26.91 10.76
CA GLN A 204 8.41 -27.41 9.67
C GLN A 204 8.84 -26.82 8.33
N ARG A 205 9.11 -27.70 7.37
CA ARG A 205 9.40 -27.32 5.98
C ARG A 205 8.10 -26.95 5.26
N PRO A 206 7.98 -25.72 4.70
CA PRO A 206 6.83 -25.37 3.90
C PRO A 206 6.83 -26.19 2.59
N LYS A 207 5.64 -26.52 2.07
CA LYS A 207 5.53 -27.14 0.74
C LYS A 207 6.09 -26.17 -0.30
N ALA A 208 6.81 -26.70 -1.30
CA ALA A 208 7.24 -25.90 -2.45
C ALA A 208 6.87 -26.56 -3.77
N GLN A 209 6.74 -25.74 -4.80
CA GLN A 209 6.50 -26.15 -6.17
C GLN A 209 7.31 -25.26 -7.09
N LEU A 210 8.09 -25.85 -7.98
CA LEU A 210 8.74 -25.16 -9.08
C LEU A 210 7.88 -25.31 -10.34
N VAL A 211 7.44 -24.19 -10.87
CA VAL A 211 6.79 -24.12 -12.18
C VAL A 211 7.82 -23.63 -13.17
N HIS A 212 8.02 -24.40 -14.23
CA HIS A 212 8.91 -24.07 -15.33
C HIS A 212 8.04 -23.86 -16.56
N ASP A 213 8.13 -22.66 -17.09
CA ASP A 213 7.60 -22.41 -18.42
C ASP A 213 8.45 -23.17 -19.46
N TYR A 214 7.80 -23.99 -20.27
CA TYR A 214 8.48 -24.90 -21.16
C TYR A 214 8.82 -24.25 -22.52
N ASP A 215 8.02 -23.30 -22.98
CA ASP A 215 8.11 -22.80 -24.36
C ASP A 215 7.81 -21.30 -24.54
N SER A 216 7.00 -20.65 -23.67
CA SER A 216 6.65 -19.22 -23.84
C SER A 216 7.83 -18.28 -23.53
N GLY A 217 8.78 -18.73 -22.74
CA GLY A 217 9.94 -17.94 -22.34
C GLY A 217 9.68 -17.02 -21.14
N ASP A 218 8.51 -17.18 -20.47
CA ASP A 218 8.11 -16.40 -19.29
C ASP A 218 8.96 -16.72 -18.04
N GLY A 219 9.82 -17.73 -18.13
CA GLY A 219 10.78 -18.07 -17.09
C GLY A 219 10.26 -19.07 -16.07
N LYS A 220 10.82 -19.03 -14.87
CA LYS A 220 10.53 -20.00 -13.80
C LYS A 220 9.95 -19.29 -12.60
N THR A 221 9.07 -20.01 -11.86
CA THR A 221 8.49 -19.54 -10.59
C THR A 221 8.63 -20.62 -9.53
N LEU A 222 9.25 -20.29 -8.41
CA LEU A 222 9.27 -21.10 -7.20
C LEU A 222 8.18 -20.59 -6.24
N TYR A 223 7.22 -21.45 -5.93
CA TYR A 223 6.22 -21.22 -4.90
C TYR A 223 6.68 -21.87 -3.59
N VAL A 224 6.62 -21.15 -2.48
CA VAL A 224 6.90 -21.65 -1.14
C VAL A 224 5.70 -21.35 -0.23
N GLY A 225 5.11 -22.37 0.36
CA GLY A 225 3.83 -22.31 1.06
C GLY A 225 2.66 -22.79 0.19
N GLY A 226 1.58 -23.21 0.82
CA GLY A 226 0.38 -23.70 0.13
C GLY A 226 -0.48 -22.57 -0.43
N LYS A 227 -1.18 -22.79 -1.56
CA LYS A 227 -2.11 -21.80 -2.15
C LYS A 227 -3.23 -21.34 -1.20
N LYS A 228 -3.62 -22.19 -0.22
CA LYS A 228 -4.67 -21.90 0.78
C LYS A 228 -4.10 -21.44 2.12
N SER A 229 -2.79 -21.30 2.25
CA SER A 229 -2.17 -20.85 3.50
C SER A 229 -2.31 -19.33 3.67
N GLU A 230 -2.24 -18.86 4.91
CA GLU A 230 -2.25 -17.44 5.25
C GLU A 230 -1.08 -16.68 4.62
N LYS A 231 -0.02 -17.43 4.24
CA LYS A 231 1.19 -16.89 3.64
C LYS A 231 1.72 -17.82 2.54
N GLN A 232 2.01 -17.26 1.37
CA GLN A 232 2.70 -17.92 0.27
C GLN A 232 3.73 -16.99 -0.34
N LEU A 233 4.96 -17.45 -0.53
CA LEU A 233 5.99 -16.72 -1.28
C LEU A 233 6.05 -17.22 -2.71
N ARG A 234 6.18 -16.30 -3.65
CA ARG A 234 6.55 -16.53 -5.04
C ARG A 234 7.92 -15.91 -5.31
N VAL A 235 8.83 -16.68 -5.90
CA VAL A 235 10.11 -16.15 -6.39
C VAL A 235 10.16 -16.44 -7.87
N TYR A 236 10.30 -15.41 -8.70
CA TYR A 236 10.22 -15.59 -10.15
C TYR A 236 11.06 -14.58 -10.92
N GLU A 237 11.40 -14.97 -12.17
CA GLU A 237 12.18 -14.18 -13.13
C GLU A 237 11.30 -13.08 -13.73
N LYS A 238 11.12 -11.98 -12.98
CA LYS A 238 10.18 -10.87 -13.32
C LYS A 238 10.52 -10.20 -14.66
N GLY A 239 11.80 -10.05 -14.98
CA GLY A 239 12.21 -9.49 -16.27
C GLY A 239 11.74 -10.32 -17.45
N ARG A 240 11.80 -11.65 -17.35
CA ARG A 240 11.31 -12.57 -18.38
C ARG A 240 9.79 -12.50 -18.51
N GLU A 241 9.06 -12.50 -17.41
CA GLU A 241 7.61 -12.30 -17.41
C GLU A 241 7.21 -10.97 -18.09
N GLN A 242 8.08 -9.96 -18.05
CA GLN A 242 7.88 -8.68 -18.75
C GLN A 242 8.41 -8.69 -20.20
N GLY A 243 8.80 -9.85 -20.74
CA GLY A 243 9.24 -10.02 -22.11
C GLY A 243 10.75 -9.80 -22.36
N ASP A 244 11.53 -9.42 -21.35
CA ASP A 244 12.98 -9.27 -21.45
C ASP A 244 13.69 -10.54 -20.98
N LYS A 245 14.05 -11.41 -21.93
CA LYS A 245 14.74 -12.69 -21.66
C LYS A 245 16.15 -12.51 -21.09
N SER A 246 16.78 -11.35 -21.28
CA SER A 246 18.13 -11.02 -20.83
C SER A 246 18.15 -10.36 -19.45
N SER A 247 17.02 -9.90 -18.95
CA SER A 247 16.91 -9.18 -17.69
C SER A 247 17.28 -10.06 -16.49
N PRO A 248 18.16 -9.61 -15.60
CA PRO A 248 18.50 -10.30 -14.36
C PRO A 248 17.43 -10.11 -13.26
N TRP A 249 16.39 -9.33 -13.50
CA TRP A 249 15.40 -8.96 -12.53
C TRP A 249 14.62 -10.15 -11.98
N VAL A 250 14.72 -10.35 -10.66
CA VAL A 250 13.99 -11.36 -9.90
C VAL A 250 13.10 -10.69 -8.87
N ARG A 251 11.85 -11.17 -8.75
CA ARG A 251 10.91 -10.71 -7.73
C ARG A 251 10.68 -11.78 -6.67
N TYR A 252 10.75 -11.35 -5.43
CA TYR A 252 10.32 -12.09 -4.24
C TYR A 252 9.00 -11.48 -3.77
N GLU A 253 7.91 -12.22 -3.84
CA GLU A 253 6.57 -11.71 -3.56
C GLU A 253 5.87 -12.59 -2.54
N ALA A 254 5.63 -12.04 -1.36
CA ALA A 254 4.87 -12.72 -0.31
C ALA A 254 3.41 -12.26 -0.33
N GLN A 255 2.53 -13.21 -0.60
CA GLN A 255 1.10 -13.02 -0.47
C GLN A 255 0.67 -13.32 0.97
N PHE A 256 0.06 -12.34 1.62
CA PHE A 256 -0.58 -12.49 2.93
C PHE A 256 -2.10 -12.45 2.77
N ARG A 257 -2.79 -13.36 3.44
CA ARG A 257 -4.25 -13.45 3.46
C ARG A 257 -4.76 -13.45 4.89
N ALA A 258 -5.82 -12.67 5.13
CA ALA A 258 -6.58 -12.79 6.35
C ALA A 258 -7.27 -14.17 6.39
N SER A 259 -7.47 -14.68 7.57
CA SER A 259 -8.24 -15.91 7.82
C SER A 259 -9.27 -15.64 8.92
N ASN A 260 -10.21 -16.56 9.10
CA ASN A 260 -11.20 -16.46 10.18
C ASN A 260 -10.59 -16.33 11.58
N ARG A 261 -9.30 -16.64 11.73
CA ARG A 261 -8.58 -16.62 13.01
C ARG A 261 -7.57 -15.49 13.13
N LYS A 262 -7.23 -14.82 12.01
CA LYS A 262 -6.16 -13.81 12.00
C LYS A 262 -6.50 -12.70 11.02
N GLU A 263 -6.57 -11.50 11.53
CA GLU A 263 -6.63 -10.30 10.73
C GLU A 263 -5.23 -9.91 10.25
N LEU A 264 -5.17 -9.25 9.11
CA LEU A 264 -3.93 -8.63 8.64
C LEU A 264 -3.84 -7.22 9.23
N PRO A 265 -2.78 -6.91 9.98
CA PRO A 265 -2.59 -5.58 10.53
C PRO A 265 -2.53 -4.52 9.42
N LEU A 266 -3.18 -3.38 9.62
CA LEU A 266 -3.12 -2.25 8.69
C LEU A 266 -1.70 -1.67 8.55
N ASP A 267 -0.83 -1.94 9.53
CA ASP A 267 0.57 -1.52 9.53
C ASP A 267 1.41 -2.11 8.39
N VAL A 268 0.93 -3.17 7.71
CA VAL A 268 1.59 -3.67 6.50
C VAL A 268 1.66 -2.60 5.40
N LEU A 269 0.71 -1.67 5.36
CA LEU A 269 0.70 -0.56 4.42
C LEU A 269 1.74 0.51 4.77
N ARG A 270 2.12 0.60 6.04
CA ARG A 270 3.15 1.52 6.53
C ARG A 270 4.56 0.99 6.33
N ASP A 271 4.76 -0.31 6.61
CA ASP A 271 6.08 -0.95 6.60
C ASP A 271 6.03 -2.33 5.92
N PRO A 272 5.79 -2.35 4.60
CA PRO A 272 5.75 -3.61 3.85
C PRO A 272 7.07 -4.39 3.92
N ALA A 273 8.21 -3.68 4.05
CA ALA A 273 9.53 -4.33 4.08
C ALA A 273 9.70 -5.22 5.32
N SER A 274 9.30 -4.78 6.50
CA SER A 274 9.36 -5.59 7.72
C SER A 274 8.42 -6.80 7.65
N TYR A 275 7.25 -6.66 7.01
CA TYR A 275 6.35 -7.79 6.80
C TYR A 275 6.93 -8.83 5.85
N LEU A 276 7.53 -8.39 4.74
CA LEU A 276 8.21 -9.30 3.81
C LEU A 276 9.41 -9.97 4.47
N LEU A 277 10.26 -9.22 5.17
CA LEU A 277 11.39 -9.73 5.94
C LEU A 277 10.95 -10.81 6.95
N GLY A 278 9.84 -10.58 7.65
CA GLY A 278 9.27 -11.52 8.62
C GLY A 278 8.57 -12.73 7.99
N ALA A 279 8.40 -12.78 6.66
CA ALA A 279 7.69 -13.89 6.03
C ALA A 279 8.46 -15.20 6.13
N TYR A 280 9.77 -15.21 5.86
CA TYR A 280 10.63 -16.38 5.97
C TYR A 280 12.04 -15.97 6.43
N PRO A 281 12.73 -16.82 7.25
CA PRO A 281 14.07 -16.50 7.77
C PRO A 281 15.08 -16.16 6.68
N VAL A 282 15.01 -16.82 5.53
CA VAL A 282 15.89 -16.65 4.39
C VAL A 282 15.82 -15.26 3.76
N LEU A 283 14.74 -14.51 3.97
CA LEU A 283 14.58 -13.15 3.46
C LEU A 283 15.38 -12.11 4.26
N CYS A 284 16.30 -12.56 5.13
CA CYS A 284 17.15 -11.67 5.95
C CYS A 284 18.01 -10.70 5.11
N PHE A 285 18.24 -10.95 3.82
CA PHE A 285 18.91 -10.02 2.92
C PHE A 285 18.13 -8.70 2.72
N LEU A 286 16.83 -8.67 3.05
CA LEU A 286 16.01 -7.47 3.02
C LEU A 286 16.25 -6.52 4.21
N ARG A 287 17.06 -6.91 5.20
CA ARG A 287 17.36 -6.06 6.38
C ARG A 287 17.93 -4.71 5.99
N CYS A 288 18.73 -4.63 4.94
CA CYS A 288 19.29 -3.36 4.47
C CYS A 288 18.21 -2.36 4.05
N VAL A 289 17.06 -2.83 3.57
CA VAL A 289 15.91 -2.00 3.20
C VAL A 289 15.09 -1.64 4.45
N ALA A 290 14.75 -2.63 5.29
CA ALA A 290 13.96 -2.45 6.51
C ALA A 290 14.67 -1.53 7.52
N THR A 291 15.96 -1.74 7.78
CA THR A 291 16.75 -0.93 8.73
C THR A 291 16.80 0.53 8.28
N ARG A 292 16.90 0.81 6.98
CA ARG A 292 16.87 2.18 6.46
C ARG A 292 15.58 2.90 6.78
N ILE A 293 14.45 2.23 6.72
CA ILE A 293 13.14 2.79 7.07
C ILE A 293 13.12 3.26 8.53
N GLU A 294 13.60 2.43 9.47
CA GLU A 294 13.65 2.77 10.88
C GLU A 294 14.56 3.98 11.15
N ILE A 295 15.73 4.04 10.53
CA ILE A 295 16.66 5.17 10.64
C ILE A 295 16.05 6.44 10.07
N THR A 296 15.42 6.37 8.89
CA THR A 296 14.77 7.52 8.26
C THR A 296 13.62 8.02 9.11
N LYS A 297 12.78 7.12 9.65
CA LYS A 297 11.68 7.49 10.54
C LYS A 297 12.18 8.20 11.80
N ALA A 298 13.21 7.67 12.47
CA ALA A 298 13.79 8.29 13.66
C ALA A 298 14.39 9.68 13.36
N ALA A 299 15.05 9.86 12.21
CA ALA A 299 15.60 11.13 11.77
C ALA A 299 14.49 12.17 11.47
N VAL A 300 13.40 11.72 10.81
CA VAL A 300 12.24 12.58 10.54
C VAL A 300 11.57 13.02 11.83
N ASP A 301 11.30 12.10 12.76
CA ASP A 301 10.71 12.39 14.07
C ASP A 301 11.57 13.42 14.86
N ALA A 302 12.88 13.26 14.85
CA ALA A 302 13.80 14.21 15.51
C ALA A 302 13.72 15.59 14.85
N THR A 303 13.69 15.66 13.52
CA THR A 303 13.59 16.91 12.76
C THR A 303 12.28 17.63 13.07
N VAL A 304 11.14 16.95 13.03
CA VAL A 304 9.84 17.57 13.31
C VAL A 304 9.71 18.04 14.75
N LYS A 305 10.19 17.25 15.72
CA LYS A 305 10.26 17.68 17.13
C LYS A 305 11.11 18.94 17.31
N SER A 306 12.21 19.04 16.58
CA SER A 306 13.08 20.22 16.57
C SER A 306 12.36 21.44 15.99
N VAL A 307 11.69 21.32 14.86
CA VAL A 307 10.90 22.38 14.22
C VAL A 307 9.78 22.86 15.15
N ARG A 308 8.99 21.94 15.72
CA ARG A 308 7.92 22.29 16.67
C ARG A 308 8.47 23.05 17.89
N ARG A 309 9.61 22.63 18.44
CA ARG A 309 10.26 23.31 19.57
C ARG A 309 10.70 24.72 19.16
N HIS A 310 11.27 24.87 17.96
CA HIS A 310 11.68 26.17 17.43
C HIS A 310 10.49 27.10 17.27
N ILE A 311 9.43 26.67 16.58
CA ILE A 311 8.20 27.44 16.40
C ILE A 311 7.62 27.85 17.76
N LYS A 312 7.48 26.91 18.69
CA LYS A 312 6.95 27.21 20.03
C LYS A 312 7.78 28.26 20.76
N ARG A 313 9.11 28.18 20.68
CA ARG A 313 10.00 29.13 21.35
C ARG A 313 10.02 30.51 20.72
N GLN A 314 10.02 30.59 19.38
CA GLN A 314 10.13 31.85 18.66
C GLN A 314 8.76 32.54 18.45
N TYR A 315 7.74 31.78 18.16
CA TYR A 315 6.44 32.29 17.69
C TYR A 315 5.26 31.85 18.56
N GLY A 316 5.48 31.06 19.61
CA GLY A 316 4.40 30.45 20.40
C GLY A 316 3.46 31.47 21.05
N ALA A 317 3.97 32.63 21.50
CA ALA A 317 3.13 33.70 22.04
C ALA A 317 2.23 34.33 20.94
N ALA A 318 2.81 34.64 19.79
CA ALA A 318 2.06 35.19 18.64
C ALA A 318 0.99 34.20 18.13
N LEU A 319 1.36 32.92 17.99
CA LEU A 319 0.43 31.88 17.60
C LEU A 319 -0.73 31.71 18.61
N ASN A 320 -0.45 31.84 19.91
CA ASN A 320 -1.50 31.78 20.93
C ASN A 320 -2.50 32.95 20.80
N VAL A 321 -2.04 34.15 20.44
CA VAL A 321 -2.91 35.29 20.16
C VAL A 321 -3.76 35.02 18.92
N ILE A 322 -3.16 34.56 17.84
CA ILE A 322 -3.87 34.22 16.60
C ILE A 322 -4.98 33.17 16.87
N VAL A 323 -4.65 32.07 17.56
CA VAL A 323 -5.63 31.02 17.92
C VAL A 323 -6.78 31.56 18.76
N LYS A 324 -6.52 32.52 19.66
CA LYS A 324 -7.57 33.10 20.51
C LYS A 324 -8.45 34.14 19.80
N LEU A 325 -7.93 34.79 18.77
CA LEU A 325 -8.64 35.85 18.06
C LEU A 325 -9.40 35.33 16.84
N CYS A 326 -9.02 34.17 16.28
CA CYS A 326 -9.74 33.58 15.17
C CYS A 326 -11.03 32.92 15.66
N PRO A 327 -12.21 33.29 15.09
CA PRO A 327 -13.50 32.81 15.55
C PRO A 327 -13.76 31.33 15.18
N ASP A 328 -13.10 30.81 14.16
CA ASP A 328 -13.30 29.48 13.61
C ASP A 328 -12.01 28.93 12.98
N ALA A 329 -12.05 27.65 12.60
CA ALA A 329 -10.91 26.96 12.01
C ALA A 329 -10.52 27.49 10.62
N GLU A 330 -11.47 27.96 9.82
CA GLU A 330 -11.25 28.51 8.47
C GLU A 330 -10.49 29.84 8.55
N SER A 331 -10.90 30.73 9.43
CA SER A 331 -10.20 31.99 9.72
C SER A 331 -8.80 31.75 10.22
N LEU A 332 -8.61 30.77 11.12
CA LEU A 332 -7.31 30.37 11.62
C LEU A 332 -6.40 29.86 10.47
N LYS A 333 -6.94 29.01 9.62
CA LYS A 333 -6.24 28.46 8.46
C LYS A 333 -5.81 29.58 7.51
N SER A 334 -6.71 30.50 7.18
CA SER A 334 -6.42 31.66 6.30
C SER A 334 -5.29 32.53 6.85
N VAL A 335 -5.32 32.84 8.15
CA VAL A 335 -4.24 33.64 8.79
C VAL A 335 -2.92 32.87 8.76
N ILE A 336 -2.91 31.59 9.06
CA ILE A 336 -1.68 30.77 8.99
C ILE A 336 -1.14 30.72 7.56
N GLU A 337 -1.99 30.47 6.57
CA GLU A 337 -1.60 30.44 5.14
C GLU A 337 -0.99 31.78 4.68
N SER A 338 -1.53 32.92 5.13
CA SER A 338 -0.97 34.25 4.84
C SER A 338 0.44 34.46 5.41
N CYS A 339 0.79 33.72 6.46
CA CYS A 339 2.10 33.78 7.10
C CYS A 339 3.08 32.73 6.56
N THR A 340 2.69 31.89 5.61
CA THR A 340 3.55 30.84 5.04
C THR A 340 4.29 31.31 3.80
N SER A 341 5.39 30.62 3.50
CA SER A 341 6.14 30.81 2.27
C SER A 341 5.97 29.60 1.35
N PRO A 342 5.84 29.77 0.03
CA PRO A 342 5.76 28.64 -0.90
C PRO A 342 7.06 27.84 -1.00
N LYS A 343 8.17 28.37 -0.45
CA LYS A 343 9.45 27.67 -0.43
C LYS A 343 9.47 26.57 0.64
N LEU A 344 9.62 25.35 0.21
CA LEU A 344 9.86 24.24 1.13
C LEU A 344 11.29 24.29 1.67
N PRO A 345 11.50 24.09 2.97
CA PRO A 345 12.85 24.04 3.54
C PRO A 345 13.59 22.79 3.03
N LYS A 346 14.93 22.85 2.95
CA LYS A 346 15.77 21.77 2.41
C LYS A 346 15.63 20.44 3.17
N TRP A 347 15.19 20.47 4.42
CA TRP A 347 14.96 19.27 5.23
C TRP A 347 13.59 18.61 4.94
N PHE A 348 12.67 19.28 4.24
CA PHE A 348 11.39 18.73 3.89
C PHE A 348 11.54 17.88 2.63
N THR A 349 11.71 16.58 2.83
CA THR A 349 11.87 15.56 1.78
C THR A 349 10.62 14.71 1.67
N GLY A 350 10.54 13.83 0.67
CA GLY A 350 9.47 12.84 0.54
C GLY A 350 9.31 11.97 1.79
N ASP A 351 10.43 11.62 2.43
CA ASP A 351 10.45 10.84 3.67
C ASP A 351 9.75 11.60 4.83
N VAL A 352 10.00 12.92 4.94
CA VAL A 352 9.33 13.77 5.95
C VAL A 352 7.82 13.85 5.67
N ALA A 353 7.44 14.06 4.42
CA ALA A 353 6.04 14.11 4.01
C ALA A 353 5.32 12.80 4.31
N ALA A 354 5.97 11.67 4.07
CA ALA A 354 5.43 10.34 4.31
C ALA A 354 5.10 10.06 5.78
N HIS A 355 5.93 10.56 6.70
CA HIS A 355 5.75 10.33 8.15
C HIS A 355 4.99 11.47 8.87
N TRP A 356 4.64 12.54 8.15
CA TRP A 356 4.01 13.72 8.75
C TRP A 356 2.67 13.44 9.44
N PRO A 357 1.74 12.62 8.90
CA PRO A 357 0.46 12.35 9.56
C PRO A 357 0.62 11.72 10.94
N GLU A 358 1.56 10.78 11.11
CA GLU A 358 1.84 10.14 12.40
C GLU A 358 2.39 11.12 13.43
N ILE A 359 3.17 12.10 12.96
CA ILE A 359 3.82 13.12 13.80
C ILE A 359 2.83 14.25 14.14
N ALA A 360 1.93 14.56 13.22
CA ALA A 360 0.89 15.58 13.42
C ALA A 360 -0.20 15.11 14.40
N ALA A 361 -0.46 13.81 14.46
CA ALA A 361 -1.45 13.16 15.32
C ALA A 361 -1.04 13.07 16.81
N VAL A 362 0.01 13.75 17.26
CA VAL A 362 0.37 13.77 18.68
C VAL A 362 -0.74 14.40 19.49
N GLN A 363 -1.41 13.55 20.27
CA GLN A 363 -2.48 13.92 21.20
C GLN A 363 -2.09 15.12 22.07
N PRO A 364 -3.03 16.01 22.39
CA PRO A 364 -2.83 17.02 23.41
C PRO A 364 -2.46 16.29 24.70
N THR A 365 -1.25 16.54 25.22
CA THR A 365 -0.87 16.06 26.55
C THR A 365 -1.93 16.57 27.53
N SER A 366 -2.74 15.67 28.09
CA SER A 366 -3.55 15.94 29.26
C SER A 366 -2.61 16.45 30.35
N LYS A 367 -2.67 17.76 30.61
CA LYS A 367 -2.10 18.30 31.82
C LYS A 367 -3.10 17.98 32.93
N GLY A 368 -2.67 17.11 33.87
CA GLY A 368 -3.18 17.15 35.23
C GLY A 368 -2.81 18.47 35.90
#